data_c14e8827dda08d560dbc52590d46d8db
#
_entry.id   c14e8827dda08d560dbc52590d46d8db
#
_cell.length_a   1.000
_cell.length_b   1.000
_cell.length_c   1.000
_cell.angle_alpha   90.00
_cell.angle_beta   90.00
_cell.angle_gamma   90.00
#
_symmetry.space_group_name_H-M   'P 1'
#
loop_
_entity.id
_entity.type
_entity.pdbx_description
1 polymer ?
#
loop_
_entity_poly.entity_id
_entity_poly.type
_entity_poly.pdbx_seq_one_letter_code
_entity_poly.pdbx_strand_id
1 'polypeptide(L)'
;MTEKQKKQVVSALEQYMQEHGLSQNEVAKRTGVNVAYIVAMRKDEYTISVKGKEVAIADKHFERIAEFIGLEVKQTFWRVQPTEQMVEIISILEDAREYGYTSTIVGDTGCGKTHAIELFRQKFPVDTFVVTVSQLDKIGDILDKILDAMKLPEAKGNAKKMKTIISKLIDLKRDGRKPTLILDECEYMKQPALCAIKEFYDGLHRACAIVMVGHHQLINNIERLRRKSKDGIPQLYRRIKFGIRTLAPIDRSYTLFLEGIEDKALRKFLQRECDNYGELHDVLVPAQREAERTGEPLTEDLVKKIFNIR
;
A
#
# COMPACT_ATOMS: atom_id res chain seq x y z
N MET A 1 13.71 14.46 -7.45
CA MET A 1 13.69 13.54 -6.26
C MET A 1 12.57 13.92 -5.32
N THR A 2 11.93 12.94 -4.68
CA THR A 2 10.93 13.21 -3.63
C THR A 2 11.62 13.69 -2.34
N GLU A 3 10.90 14.38 -1.47
CA GLU A 3 11.44 14.85 -0.18
C GLU A 3 11.94 13.69 0.70
N LYS A 4 11.24 12.54 0.65
CA LYS A 4 11.66 11.31 1.34
C LYS A 4 13.01 10.78 0.81
N GLN A 5 13.22 10.82 -0.49
CA GLN A 5 14.50 10.42 -1.12
C GLN A 5 15.61 11.39 -0.74
N LYS A 6 15.35 12.70 -0.72
CA LYS A 6 16.31 13.71 -0.27
C LYS A 6 16.75 13.45 1.18
N LYS A 7 15.80 13.20 2.08
CA LYS A 7 16.09 12.81 3.48
C LYS A 7 16.91 11.54 3.57
N GLN A 8 16.60 10.53 2.76
CA GLN A 8 17.36 9.28 2.72
C GLN A 8 18.81 9.51 2.31
N VAL A 9 19.05 10.34 1.28
CA VAL A 9 20.41 10.68 0.83
C VAL A 9 21.17 11.43 1.93
N VAL A 10 20.52 12.37 2.61
CA VAL A 10 21.15 13.16 3.69
C VAL A 10 21.50 12.28 4.88
N SER A 11 20.58 11.42 5.32
CA SER A 11 20.83 10.48 6.43
C SER A 11 21.96 9.51 6.11
N ALA A 12 21.99 8.96 4.90
CA ALA A 12 23.09 8.09 4.46
C ALA A 12 24.42 8.83 4.33
N LEU A 13 24.40 10.09 3.90
CA LEU A 13 25.60 10.93 3.87
C LEU A 13 26.16 11.17 5.28
N GLU A 14 25.31 11.44 6.26
CA GLU A 14 25.74 11.66 7.64
C GLU A 14 26.40 10.41 8.23
N GLN A 15 25.80 9.26 8.01
CA GLN A 15 26.37 7.98 8.42
C GLN A 15 27.74 7.74 7.74
N TYR A 16 27.80 7.93 6.42
CA TYR A 16 29.03 7.77 5.63
C TYR A 16 30.14 8.71 6.11
N MET A 17 29.81 9.98 6.41
CA MET A 17 30.75 10.94 6.96
C MET A 17 31.29 10.53 8.32
N GLN A 18 30.43 9.98 9.19
CA GLN A 18 30.86 9.48 10.52
C GLN A 18 31.78 8.25 10.40
N GLU A 19 31.41 7.30 9.55
CA GLU A 19 32.17 6.05 9.35
C GLU A 19 33.56 6.31 8.74
N HIS A 20 33.66 7.30 7.85
CA HIS A 20 34.91 7.62 7.15
C HIS A 20 35.67 8.85 7.66
N GLY A 21 35.17 9.49 8.73
CA GLY A 21 35.81 10.65 9.34
C GLY A 21 35.88 11.87 8.41
N LEU A 22 34.90 12.01 7.47
CA LEU A 22 34.95 13.06 6.45
C LEU A 22 34.29 14.37 6.94
N SER A 23 34.92 15.48 6.65
CA SER A 23 34.35 16.82 6.83
C SER A 23 33.43 17.21 5.66
N GLN A 24 32.51 18.17 5.88
CA GLN A 24 31.65 18.73 4.82
C GLN A 24 32.47 19.31 3.64
N ASN A 25 33.62 19.90 3.93
CA ASN A 25 34.52 20.45 2.90
C ASN A 25 35.13 19.35 2.03
N GLU A 26 35.47 18.21 2.61
CA GLU A 26 35.99 17.06 1.86
C GLU A 26 34.91 16.44 0.99
N VAL A 27 33.69 16.29 1.50
CA VAL A 27 32.57 15.84 0.69
C VAL A 27 32.33 16.79 -0.47
N ALA A 28 32.27 18.11 -0.22
CA ALA A 28 32.11 19.11 -1.27
C ALA A 28 33.20 19.00 -2.36
N LYS A 29 34.45 18.84 -1.96
CA LYS A 29 35.58 18.69 -2.88
C LYS A 29 35.47 17.42 -3.74
N ARG A 30 35.02 16.30 -3.13
CA ARG A 30 34.91 15.00 -3.81
C ARG A 30 33.67 14.91 -4.72
N THR A 31 32.56 15.53 -4.34
CA THR A 31 31.30 15.49 -5.09
C THR A 31 31.13 16.64 -6.07
N GLY A 32 31.89 17.71 -5.94
CA GLY A 32 31.70 18.96 -6.70
C GLY A 32 30.41 19.72 -6.30
N VAL A 33 29.82 19.36 -5.15
CA VAL A 33 28.63 20.04 -4.60
C VAL A 33 29.07 21.17 -3.70
N ASN A 34 28.44 22.35 -3.82
CA ASN A 34 28.79 23.50 -2.97
C ASN A 34 28.59 23.20 -1.48
N VAL A 35 29.54 23.55 -0.65
CA VAL A 35 29.52 23.35 0.80
C VAL A 35 28.22 23.92 1.42
N ALA A 36 27.77 25.12 0.95
CA ALA A 36 26.55 25.73 1.43
C ALA A 36 25.31 24.84 1.20
N TYR A 37 25.27 24.09 0.09
CA TYR A 37 24.19 23.13 -0.15
C TYR A 37 24.25 21.96 0.80
N ILE A 38 25.45 21.40 1.05
CA ILE A 38 25.63 20.27 1.98
C ILE A 38 25.23 20.70 3.39
N VAL A 39 25.57 21.92 3.83
CA VAL A 39 25.19 22.47 5.13
C VAL A 39 23.66 22.62 5.26
N ALA A 40 23.00 23.17 4.25
CA ALA A 40 21.54 23.31 4.20
C ALA A 40 20.84 21.95 4.23
N MET A 41 21.27 21.03 3.36
CA MET A 41 20.74 19.66 3.30
C MET A 41 20.79 18.95 4.65
N ARG A 42 21.88 19.07 5.40
CA ARG A 42 22.06 18.46 6.74
C ARG A 42 21.19 19.09 7.82
N LYS A 43 20.61 20.25 7.57
CA LYS A 43 19.61 20.91 8.42
C LYS A 43 18.18 20.62 7.98
N ASP A 44 17.99 19.69 7.05
CA ASP A 44 16.71 19.44 6.36
C ASP A 44 16.16 20.68 5.59
N GLU A 45 17.04 21.62 5.28
CA GLU A 45 16.71 22.82 4.49
C GLU A 45 17.04 22.51 3.01
N TYR A 46 16.03 22.43 2.15
CA TYR A 46 16.23 22.13 0.73
C TYR A 46 16.11 23.35 -0.17
N THR A 47 16.14 24.54 0.45
CA THR A 47 16.23 25.85 -0.22
C THR A 47 17.43 26.63 0.32
N ILE A 48 17.94 27.53 -0.49
CA ILE A 48 18.99 28.46 -0.08
C ILE A 48 18.63 29.87 -0.53
N SER A 49 19.05 30.87 0.24
CA SER A 49 18.89 32.28 -0.16
C SER A 49 20.02 32.70 -1.10
N VAL A 50 19.66 33.05 -2.34
CA VAL A 50 20.60 33.63 -3.33
C VAL A 50 20.12 35.02 -3.71
N LYS A 51 20.90 36.03 -3.35
CA LYS A 51 20.57 37.46 -3.61
C LYS A 51 19.17 37.87 -3.12
N GLY A 52 18.77 37.35 -1.91
CA GLY A 52 17.48 37.66 -1.33
C GLY A 52 16.28 36.89 -1.88
N LYS A 53 16.51 35.91 -2.73
CA LYS A 53 15.47 34.99 -3.24
C LYS A 53 15.75 33.57 -2.74
N GLU A 54 14.73 32.88 -2.26
CA GLU A 54 14.83 31.46 -1.97
C GLU A 54 14.84 30.63 -3.25
N VAL A 55 15.87 29.82 -3.41
CA VAL A 55 16.07 28.93 -4.57
C VAL A 55 16.17 27.48 -4.06
N ALA A 56 15.36 26.59 -4.61
CA ALA A 56 15.42 25.17 -4.29
C ALA A 56 16.76 24.55 -4.74
N ILE A 57 17.33 23.71 -3.88
CA ILE A 57 18.53 22.94 -4.23
C ILE A 57 18.13 21.88 -5.27
N ALA A 58 18.72 21.95 -6.46
CA ALA A 58 18.39 21.07 -7.56
C ALA A 58 18.74 19.61 -7.26
N ASP A 59 17.90 18.68 -7.72
CA ASP A 59 18.00 17.23 -7.48
C ASP A 59 19.37 16.65 -7.88
N LYS A 60 20.00 17.16 -8.93
CA LYS A 60 21.34 16.78 -9.38
C LYS A 60 22.43 16.82 -8.29
N HIS A 61 22.26 17.68 -7.27
CA HIS A 61 23.22 17.76 -6.16
C HIS A 61 23.03 16.61 -5.17
N PHE A 62 21.81 16.17 -4.95
CA PHE A 62 21.51 14.98 -4.15
C PHE A 62 21.97 13.71 -4.88
N GLU A 63 21.79 13.63 -6.20
CA GLU A 63 22.21 12.51 -7.02
C GLU A 63 23.74 12.33 -6.97
N ARG A 64 24.51 13.43 -7.11
CA ARG A 64 25.98 13.37 -6.96
C ARG A 64 26.45 12.91 -5.59
N ILE A 65 25.74 13.31 -4.54
CA ILE A 65 26.02 12.86 -3.18
C ILE A 65 25.70 11.36 -3.06
N ALA A 66 24.54 10.94 -3.57
CA ALA A 66 24.11 9.53 -3.55
C ALA A 66 25.12 8.65 -4.31
N GLU A 67 25.57 9.07 -5.49
CA GLU A 67 26.59 8.38 -6.28
C GLU A 67 27.91 8.26 -5.50
N PHE A 68 28.35 9.34 -4.88
CA PHE A 68 29.59 9.38 -4.11
C PHE A 68 29.60 8.40 -2.93
N ILE A 69 28.47 8.26 -2.23
CA ILE A 69 28.32 7.35 -1.07
C ILE A 69 27.88 5.94 -1.48
N GLY A 70 27.73 5.67 -2.80
CA GLY A 70 27.28 4.37 -3.31
C GLY A 70 25.82 4.06 -2.98
N LEU A 71 24.99 5.07 -2.73
CA LEU A 71 23.58 4.90 -2.45
C LEU A 71 22.77 4.86 -3.74
N GLU A 72 22.19 3.71 -4.07
CA GLU A 72 21.20 3.60 -5.14
C GLU A 72 19.88 4.27 -4.70
N VAL A 73 19.65 5.49 -5.15
CA VAL A 73 18.34 6.14 -4.98
C VAL A 73 17.40 5.58 -6.03
N LYS A 74 16.57 4.63 -5.65
CA LYS A 74 15.54 4.11 -6.55
C LYS A 74 14.61 5.25 -6.97
N GLN A 75 14.66 5.61 -8.23
CA GLN A 75 13.70 6.56 -8.79
C GLN A 75 12.29 5.98 -8.70
N THR A 76 11.38 6.76 -8.14
CA THR A 76 10.00 6.34 -8.01
C THR A 76 9.22 6.88 -9.20
N PHE A 77 9.03 6.04 -10.21
CA PHE A 77 8.24 6.38 -11.40
C PHE A 77 6.73 6.41 -11.16
N TRP A 78 6.29 5.86 -10.02
CA TRP A 78 4.89 5.87 -9.62
C TRP A 78 4.71 6.62 -8.31
N ARG A 79 3.94 7.70 -8.36
CA ARG A 79 3.58 8.45 -7.16
C ARG A 79 2.25 7.96 -6.64
N VAL A 80 2.18 7.74 -5.34
CA VAL A 80 0.91 7.44 -4.67
C VAL A 80 -0.01 8.65 -4.82
N GLN A 81 -1.20 8.42 -5.37
CA GLN A 81 -2.21 9.46 -5.54
C GLN A 81 -3.41 9.17 -4.63
N PRO A 82 -4.01 10.19 -4.02
CA PRO A 82 -5.18 10.04 -3.15
C PRO A 82 -6.44 9.81 -3.99
N THR A 83 -6.55 8.63 -4.61
CA THR A 83 -7.76 8.26 -5.34
C THR A 83 -8.95 8.17 -4.38
N GLU A 84 -10.17 8.37 -4.90
CA GLU A 84 -11.40 8.27 -4.11
C GLU A 84 -11.47 6.92 -3.37
N GLN A 85 -11.18 5.83 -4.08
CA GLN A 85 -11.17 4.48 -3.52
C GLN A 85 -10.15 4.34 -2.39
N MET A 86 -8.94 4.88 -2.54
CA MET A 86 -7.91 4.80 -1.50
C MET A 86 -8.31 5.58 -0.25
N VAL A 87 -8.83 6.78 -0.41
CA VAL A 87 -9.31 7.62 0.70
C VAL A 87 -10.45 6.93 1.44
N GLU A 88 -11.41 6.37 0.71
CA GLU A 88 -12.53 5.64 1.28
C GLU A 88 -12.07 4.38 2.03
N ILE A 89 -11.18 3.57 1.45
CA ILE A 89 -10.64 2.36 2.11
C ILE A 89 -9.95 2.73 3.43
N ILE A 90 -9.07 3.73 3.41
CA ILE A 90 -8.34 4.15 4.61
C ILE A 90 -9.32 4.64 5.68
N SER A 91 -10.32 5.44 5.31
CA SER A 91 -11.37 5.92 6.23
C SER A 91 -12.13 4.75 6.88
N ILE A 92 -12.54 3.75 6.09
CA ILE A 92 -13.25 2.56 6.61
C ILE A 92 -12.34 1.76 7.55
N LEU A 93 -11.05 1.61 7.22
CA LEU A 93 -10.09 0.90 8.06
C LEU A 93 -9.84 1.64 9.38
N GLU A 94 -9.75 2.96 9.36
CA GLU A 94 -9.57 3.79 10.54
C GLU A 94 -10.79 3.74 11.45
N ASP A 95 -12.00 3.86 10.91
CA ASP A 95 -13.25 3.71 11.66
C ASP A 95 -13.39 2.31 12.27
N ALA A 96 -13.11 1.27 11.47
CA ALA A 96 -13.15 -0.10 11.97
C ALA A 96 -12.18 -0.29 13.14
N ARG A 97 -10.95 0.22 13.01
CA ARG A 97 -9.91 0.17 14.05
C ARG A 97 -10.33 0.92 15.31
N GLU A 98 -10.90 2.11 15.17
CA GLU A 98 -11.29 2.94 16.31
C GLU A 98 -12.37 2.26 17.17
N TYR A 99 -13.38 1.69 16.53
CA TYR A 99 -14.57 1.16 17.20
C TYR A 99 -14.62 -0.37 17.29
N GLY A 100 -13.64 -1.09 16.77
CA GLY A 100 -13.65 -2.56 16.74
C GLY A 100 -14.75 -3.14 15.83
N TYR A 101 -15.07 -2.46 14.72
CA TYR A 101 -16.13 -2.90 13.82
C TYR A 101 -15.69 -4.06 12.91
N THR A 102 -16.68 -4.86 12.51
CA THR A 102 -16.51 -5.80 11.40
C THR A 102 -17.04 -5.14 10.14
N SER A 103 -16.16 -4.95 9.16
CA SER A 103 -16.45 -4.32 7.88
C SER A 103 -16.09 -5.23 6.71
N THR A 104 -16.75 -5.03 5.58
CA THR A 104 -16.46 -5.73 4.33
C THR A 104 -16.32 -4.68 3.23
N ILE A 105 -15.13 -4.54 2.66
CA ILE A 105 -14.82 -3.60 1.59
C ILE A 105 -14.83 -4.35 0.27
N VAL A 106 -15.63 -3.88 -0.67
CA VAL A 106 -15.81 -4.49 -1.98
C VAL A 106 -15.52 -3.48 -3.07
N GLY A 107 -14.66 -3.84 -4.02
CA GLY A 107 -14.33 -2.96 -5.14
C GLY A 107 -13.69 -3.72 -6.30
N ASP A 108 -13.58 -3.05 -7.42
CA ASP A 108 -13.05 -3.62 -8.66
C ASP A 108 -11.60 -4.06 -8.51
N THR A 109 -11.18 -4.99 -9.38
CA THR A 109 -9.78 -5.39 -9.47
C THR A 109 -8.93 -4.19 -9.91
N GLY A 110 -7.74 -4.05 -9.31
CA GLY A 110 -6.82 -2.96 -9.67
C GLY A 110 -7.21 -1.57 -9.16
N CYS A 111 -8.27 -1.42 -8.32
CA CYS A 111 -8.65 -0.13 -7.73
C CYS A 111 -7.78 0.32 -6.54
N GLY A 112 -6.71 -0.42 -6.21
CA GLY A 112 -5.74 -0.03 -5.19
C GLY A 112 -6.02 -0.55 -3.78
N LYS A 113 -6.91 -1.55 -3.58
CA LYS A 113 -7.24 -2.14 -2.28
C LYS A 113 -6.01 -2.57 -1.49
N THR A 114 -5.22 -3.47 -2.05
CA THR A 114 -4.00 -3.99 -1.41
C THR A 114 -2.99 -2.87 -1.09
N HIS A 115 -2.88 -1.88 -1.97
CA HIS A 115 -2.01 -0.73 -1.73
C HIS A 115 -2.49 0.13 -0.55
N ALA A 116 -3.78 0.42 -0.46
CA ALA A 116 -4.37 1.14 0.67
C ALA A 116 -4.20 0.38 2.00
N ILE A 117 -4.37 -0.95 1.98
CA ILE A 117 -4.11 -1.82 3.14
C ILE A 117 -2.65 -1.69 3.59
N GLU A 118 -1.70 -1.69 2.65
CA GLU A 118 -0.28 -1.57 2.99
C GLU A 118 0.06 -0.20 3.58
N LEU A 119 -0.50 0.89 3.05
CA LEU A 119 -0.36 2.23 3.65
C LEU A 119 -0.93 2.29 5.06
N PHE A 120 -2.09 1.68 5.28
CA PHE A 120 -2.69 1.58 6.61
C PHE A 120 -1.81 0.77 7.57
N ARG A 121 -1.26 -0.36 7.12
CA ARG A 121 -0.33 -1.19 7.90
C ARG A 121 0.94 -0.42 8.26
N GLN A 122 1.48 0.38 7.35
CA GLN A 122 2.64 1.24 7.62
C GLN A 122 2.33 2.33 8.66
N LYS A 123 1.10 2.85 8.68
CA LYS A 123 0.65 3.82 9.68
C LYS A 123 0.46 3.18 11.07
N PHE A 124 0.02 1.93 11.14
CA PHE A 124 -0.28 1.19 12.37
C PHE A 124 0.40 -0.19 12.41
N PRO A 125 1.75 -0.26 12.39
CA PRO A 125 2.48 -1.50 12.14
C PRO A 125 2.43 -2.53 13.28
N VAL A 126 2.11 -2.09 14.50
CA VAL A 126 2.26 -2.91 15.71
C VAL A 126 1.04 -3.80 15.97
N ASP A 127 -0.14 -3.35 15.59
CA ASP A 127 -1.42 -3.98 15.90
C ASP A 127 -2.33 -4.18 14.66
N THR A 128 -1.77 -4.06 13.46
CA THR A 128 -2.44 -4.39 12.20
C THR A 128 -1.88 -5.70 11.63
N PHE A 129 -2.75 -6.68 11.50
CA PHE A 129 -2.43 -8.01 10.97
C PHE A 129 -3.13 -8.21 9.63
N VAL A 130 -2.34 -8.39 8.57
CA VAL A 130 -2.85 -8.53 7.20
C VAL A 130 -2.59 -9.93 6.71
N VAL A 131 -3.61 -10.57 6.16
CA VAL A 131 -3.54 -11.91 5.56
C VAL A 131 -4.21 -11.89 4.21
N THR A 132 -3.50 -12.32 3.19
CA THR A 132 -4.04 -12.50 1.83
C THR A 132 -4.55 -13.94 1.67
N VAL A 133 -5.83 -14.07 1.35
CA VAL A 133 -6.48 -15.37 1.10
C VAL A 133 -6.22 -15.81 -0.32
N SER A 134 -5.89 -17.07 -0.53
CA SER A 134 -5.69 -17.66 -1.85
C SER A 134 -6.78 -18.67 -2.18
N GLN A 135 -6.97 -18.93 -3.47
CA GLN A 135 -7.94 -19.93 -3.95
C GLN A 135 -7.68 -21.34 -3.42
N LEU A 136 -6.42 -21.65 -3.10
CA LEU A 136 -6.02 -22.95 -2.57
C LEU A 136 -6.28 -23.09 -1.07
N ASP A 137 -6.43 -21.98 -0.34
CA ASP A 137 -6.54 -21.99 1.10
C ASP A 137 -7.81 -22.68 1.60
N LYS A 138 -7.63 -23.52 2.59
CA LYS A 138 -8.68 -24.04 3.48
C LYS A 138 -8.69 -23.20 4.76
N ILE A 139 -9.69 -23.39 5.60
CA ILE A 139 -9.79 -22.70 6.89
C ILE A 139 -8.53 -22.86 7.75
N GLY A 140 -7.92 -24.04 7.74
CA GLY A 140 -6.69 -24.31 8.50
C GLY A 140 -5.53 -23.46 8.04
N ASP A 141 -5.36 -23.29 6.71
CA ASP A 141 -4.29 -22.51 6.10
C ASP A 141 -4.46 -21.00 6.39
N ILE A 142 -5.71 -20.50 6.35
CA ILE A 142 -6.01 -19.11 6.71
C ILE A 142 -5.68 -18.85 8.20
N LEU A 143 -6.05 -19.77 9.09
CA LEU A 143 -5.72 -19.64 10.52
C LEU A 143 -4.21 -19.67 10.76
N ASP A 144 -3.45 -20.49 10.01
CA ASP A 144 -2.00 -20.52 10.10
C ASP A 144 -1.40 -19.19 9.62
N LYS A 145 -1.85 -18.65 8.49
CA LYS A 145 -1.44 -17.32 8.01
C LYS A 145 -1.72 -16.21 9.04
N ILE A 146 -2.83 -16.31 9.79
CA ILE A 146 -3.13 -15.35 10.87
C ILE A 146 -2.14 -15.53 12.04
N LEU A 147 -1.86 -16.77 12.45
CA LEU A 147 -0.87 -17.06 13.49
C LEU A 147 0.51 -16.49 13.10
N ASP A 148 0.94 -16.72 11.86
CA ASP A 148 2.21 -16.23 11.33
C ASP A 148 2.26 -14.69 11.30
N ALA A 149 1.20 -14.02 10.80
CA ALA A 149 1.10 -12.57 10.79
C ALA A 149 1.17 -11.95 12.21
N MET A 150 0.65 -12.68 13.19
CA MET A 150 0.69 -12.29 14.60
C MET A 150 1.96 -12.77 15.33
N LYS A 151 2.86 -13.50 14.66
CA LYS A 151 4.07 -14.14 15.22
C LYS A 151 3.74 -15.03 16.42
N LEU A 152 2.66 -15.79 16.33
CA LEU A 152 2.23 -16.74 17.35
C LEU A 152 2.76 -18.15 17.04
N PRO A 153 2.95 -18.98 18.08
CA PRO A 153 3.38 -20.36 17.87
C PRO A 153 2.31 -21.16 17.13
N GLU A 154 2.75 -22.14 16.36
CA GLU A 154 1.89 -23.10 15.70
C GLU A 154 0.96 -23.81 16.71
N ALA A 155 -0.28 -24.04 16.32
CA ALA A 155 -1.25 -24.76 17.10
C ALA A 155 -1.89 -25.90 16.26
N LYS A 156 -2.06 -27.06 16.86
CA LYS A 156 -2.69 -28.20 16.17
C LYS A 156 -4.22 -28.12 16.28
N GLY A 157 -4.89 -28.18 15.13
CA GLY A 157 -6.34 -28.17 15.01
C GLY A 157 -6.98 -26.77 15.02
N ASN A 158 -7.98 -26.58 14.15
CA ASN A 158 -8.59 -25.27 13.88
C ASN A 158 -9.17 -24.60 15.13
N ALA A 159 -9.82 -25.38 16.03
CA ALA A 159 -10.38 -24.85 17.27
C ALA A 159 -9.31 -24.25 18.18
N LYS A 160 -8.14 -24.90 18.30
CA LYS A 160 -7.03 -24.40 19.11
C LYS A 160 -6.40 -23.18 18.48
N LYS A 161 -6.17 -23.18 17.14
CA LYS A 161 -5.69 -22.01 16.38
C LYS A 161 -6.60 -20.80 16.63
N MET A 162 -7.91 -20.96 16.43
CA MET A 162 -8.92 -19.94 16.65
C MET A 162 -8.86 -19.36 18.06
N LYS A 163 -8.85 -20.23 19.07
CA LYS A 163 -8.77 -19.82 20.47
C LYS A 163 -7.50 -19.02 20.76
N THR A 164 -6.35 -19.45 20.24
CA THR A 164 -5.06 -18.77 20.42
C THR A 164 -5.09 -17.37 19.81
N ILE A 165 -5.63 -17.24 18.59
CA ILE A 165 -5.75 -15.94 17.89
C ILE A 165 -6.68 -15.00 18.68
N ILE A 166 -7.88 -15.47 19.05
CA ILE A 166 -8.86 -14.67 19.79
C ILE A 166 -8.29 -14.19 21.12
N SER A 167 -7.66 -15.09 21.90
CA SER A 167 -7.06 -14.73 23.18
C SER A 167 -6.01 -13.62 23.01
N LYS A 168 -5.13 -13.75 22.01
CA LYS A 168 -4.08 -12.74 21.77
C LYS A 168 -4.64 -11.39 21.35
N LEU A 169 -5.68 -11.36 20.51
CA LEU A 169 -6.33 -10.12 20.10
C LEU A 169 -7.03 -9.43 21.29
N ILE A 170 -7.66 -10.21 22.19
CA ILE A 170 -8.25 -9.67 23.43
C ILE A 170 -7.18 -9.12 24.37
N ASP A 171 -6.04 -9.81 24.51
CA ASP A 171 -4.93 -9.35 25.35
C ASP A 171 -4.36 -8.02 24.79
N LEU A 172 -4.17 -7.91 23.48
CA LEU A 172 -3.75 -6.65 22.85
C LEU A 172 -4.73 -5.50 23.16
N LYS A 173 -6.04 -5.77 23.14
CA LYS A 173 -7.05 -4.77 23.51
C LYS A 173 -6.95 -4.35 24.97
N ARG A 174 -6.71 -5.31 25.88
CA ARG A 174 -6.51 -5.04 27.33
C ARG A 174 -5.25 -4.20 27.56
N ASP A 175 -4.22 -4.40 26.74
CA ASP A 175 -2.99 -3.57 26.75
C ASP A 175 -3.20 -2.17 26.16
N GLY A 176 -4.45 -1.75 25.90
CA GLY A 176 -4.79 -0.43 25.37
C GLY A 176 -4.56 -0.27 23.86
N ARG A 177 -4.26 -1.35 23.14
CA ARG A 177 -4.08 -1.34 21.69
C ARG A 177 -5.41 -1.43 20.95
N LYS A 178 -5.38 -1.18 19.64
CA LYS A 178 -6.53 -1.28 18.73
C LYS A 178 -6.24 -2.32 17.66
N PRO A 179 -6.24 -3.63 17.99
CA PRO A 179 -5.89 -4.66 17.03
C PRO A 179 -6.85 -4.64 15.84
N THR A 180 -6.29 -4.80 14.65
CA THR A 180 -7.03 -4.82 13.39
C THR A 180 -6.58 -6.03 12.57
N LEU A 181 -7.51 -6.94 12.28
CA LEU A 181 -7.31 -8.09 11.41
C LEU A 181 -7.91 -7.77 10.04
N ILE A 182 -7.07 -7.72 9.02
CA ILE A 182 -7.47 -7.48 7.63
C ILE A 182 -7.25 -8.76 6.83
N LEU A 183 -8.31 -9.22 6.18
CA LEU A 183 -8.27 -10.35 5.27
C LEU A 183 -8.48 -9.82 3.85
N ASP A 184 -7.45 -9.89 3.02
CA ASP A 184 -7.49 -9.46 1.61
C ASP A 184 -7.80 -10.64 0.68
N GLU A 185 -8.37 -10.36 -0.48
CA GLU A 185 -8.82 -11.34 -1.49
C GLU A 185 -9.85 -12.34 -0.95
N CYS A 186 -10.77 -11.88 -0.11
CA CYS A 186 -11.78 -12.71 0.53
C CYS A 186 -12.78 -13.36 -0.42
N GLU A 187 -12.86 -13.00 -1.69
CA GLU A 187 -13.64 -13.70 -2.72
C GLU A 187 -13.25 -15.16 -2.87
N TYR A 188 -12.04 -15.55 -2.51
CA TYR A 188 -11.56 -16.93 -2.53
C TYR A 188 -11.97 -17.73 -1.29
N MET A 189 -12.56 -17.11 -0.28
CA MET A 189 -12.99 -17.80 0.94
C MET A 189 -14.11 -18.80 0.66
N LYS A 190 -13.88 -20.05 1.07
CA LYS A 190 -14.88 -21.12 1.04
C LYS A 190 -15.80 -21.02 2.26
N GLN A 191 -16.97 -21.68 2.20
CA GLN A 191 -17.96 -21.64 3.29
C GLN A 191 -17.37 -21.87 4.70
N PRO A 192 -16.50 -22.85 4.97
CA PRO A 192 -15.94 -23.03 6.31
C PRO A 192 -15.11 -21.82 6.79
N ALA A 193 -14.36 -21.18 5.88
CA ALA A 193 -13.59 -19.99 6.18
C ALA A 193 -14.50 -18.77 6.44
N LEU A 194 -15.56 -18.60 5.67
CA LEU A 194 -16.58 -17.57 5.94
C LEU A 194 -17.26 -17.77 7.30
N CYS A 195 -17.55 -19.02 7.69
CA CYS A 195 -18.11 -19.32 9.00
C CYS A 195 -17.14 -18.97 10.14
N ALA A 196 -15.84 -19.09 9.93
CA ALA A 196 -14.83 -18.69 10.91
C ALA A 196 -14.89 -17.20 11.25
N ILE A 197 -15.26 -16.33 10.28
CA ILE A 197 -15.46 -14.89 10.53
C ILE A 197 -16.56 -14.66 11.57
N LYS A 198 -17.64 -15.47 11.52
CA LYS A 198 -18.70 -15.42 12.56
C LYS A 198 -18.13 -15.77 13.93
N GLU A 199 -17.25 -16.77 14.03
CA GLU A 199 -16.64 -17.17 15.30
C GLU A 199 -15.69 -16.08 15.82
N PHE A 200 -14.90 -15.45 14.97
CA PHE A 200 -14.12 -14.27 15.34
C PHE A 200 -15.03 -13.13 15.84
N TYR A 201 -16.09 -12.80 15.11
CA TYR A 201 -17.04 -11.76 15.52
C TYR A 201 -17.62 -12.03 16.91
N ASP A 202 -18.08 -13.27 17.14
CA ASP A 202 -18.70 -13.67 18.42
C ASP A 202 -17.65 -13.72 19.55
N GLY A 203 -16.44 -14.18 19.28
CA GLY A 203 -15.40 -14.34 20.30
C GLY A 203 -14.70 -13.03 20.68
N LEU A 204 -14.62 -12.09 19.76
CA LEU A 204 -13.87 -10.83 19.99
C LEU A 204 -14.73 -9.72 20.60
N HIS A 205 -16.05 -9.75 20.50
CA HIS A 205 -16.95 -8.75 21.10
C HIS A 205 -16.48 -7.29 20.90
N ARG A 206 -16.06 -6.91 19.68
CA ARG A 206 -15.48 -5.61 19.33
C ARG A 206 -14.11 -5.30 19.98
N ALA A 207 -13.42 -6.31 20.50
CA ALA A 207 -12.05 -6.12 20.97
C ALA A 207 -11.07 -5.87 19.82
N CYS A 208 -11.40 -6.34 18.62
CA CYS A 208 -10.58 -6.23 17.42
C CYS A 208 -11.45 -5.84 16.23
N ALA A 209 -10.95 -4.98 15.36
CA ALA A 209 -11.55 -4.77 14.05
C ALA A 209 -11.30 -5.99 13.15
N ILE A 210 -12.33 -6.42 12.42
CA ILE A 210 -12.22 -7.48 11.41
C ILE A 210 -12.64 -6.88 10.08
N VAL A 211 -11.71 -6.78 9.13
CA VAL A 211 -12.01 -6.20 7.82
C VAL A 211 -11.76 -7.23 6.75
N MET A 212 -12.82 -7.61 6.06
CA MET A 212 -12.75 -8.43 4.84
C MET A 212 -12.66 -7.50 3.64
N VAL A 213 -11.69 -7.72 2.77
CA VAL A 213 -11.50 -6.95 1.54
C VAL A 213 -11.52 -7.89 0.36
N GLY A 214 -12.18 -7.50 -0.71
CA GLY A 214 -12.25 -8.35 -1.89
C GLY A 214 -12.97 -7.73 -3.07
N HIS A 215 -13.20 -8.53 -4.09
CA HIS A 215 -13.98 -8.20 -5.27
C HIS A 215 -15.47 -8.43 -5.03
N HIS A 216 -16.34 -7.86 -5.87
CA HIS A 216 -17.82 -8.05 -5.83
C HIS A 216 -18.25 -9.53 -5.75
N GLN A 217 -17.41 -10.44 -6.25
CA GLN A 217 -17.65 -11.88 -6.18
C GLN A 217 -17.78 -12.39 -4.73
N LEU A 218 -17.14 -11.75 -3.74
CA LEU A 218 -17.29 -12.08 -2.33
C LEU A 218 -18.75 -12.01 -1.89
N ILE A 219 -19.41 -10.89 -2.15
CA ILE A 219 -20.82 -10.68 -1.78
C ILE A 219 -21.73 -11.62 -2.57
N ASN A 220 -21.50 -11.78 -3.87
CA ASN A 220 -22.24 -12.71 -4.71
C ASN A 220 -22.16 -14.15 -4.17
N ASN A 221 -20.98 -14.58 -3.72
CA ASN A 221 -20.78 -15.89 -3.12
C ASN A 221 -21.53 -16.04 -1.79
N ILE A 222 -21.44 -15.06 -0.91
CA ILE A 222 -22.15 -15.06 0.37
C ILE A 222 -23.66 -15.11 0.14
N GLU A 223 -24.20 -14.29 -0.77
CA GLU A 223 -25.62 -14.29 -1.08
C GLU A 223 -26.09 -15.59 -1.73
N ARG A 224 -25.32 -16.17 -2.65
CA ARG A 224 -25.60 -17.47 -3.25
C ARG A 224 -25.68 -18.58 -2.20
N LEU A 225 -24.72 -18.61 -1.24
CA LEU A 225 -24.74 -19.56 -0.12
C LEU A 225 -25.89 -19.32 0.83
N ARG A 226 -26.26 -18.06 1.09
CA ARG A 226 -27.41 -17.65 1.91
C ARG A 226 -28.73 -18.14 1.32
N ARG A 227 -28.94 -17.91 0.00
CA ARG A 227 -30.16 -18.38 -0.73
C ARG A 227 -30.31 -19.91 -0.66
N LYS A 228 -29.17 -20.64 -0.59
CA LYS A 228 -29.14 -22.09 -0.40
C LYS A 228 -29.23 -22.50 1.08
N SER A 229 -29.47 -21.59 2.00
CA SER A 229 -29.51 -21.82 3.44
C SER A 229 -28.34 -22.62 3.98
N LYS A 230 -27.13 -22.39 3.43
CA LYS A 230 -25.95 -23.13 3.89
C LYS A 230 -25.60 -22.77 5.34
N ASP A 231 -25.28 -23.83 6.12
CA ASP A 231 -25.02 -23.72 7.56
C ASP A 231 -24.01 -22.60 7.90
N GLY A 232 -24.35 -21.80 8.91
CA GLY A 232 -23.52 -20.68 9.40
C GLY A 232 -23.60 -19.40 8.56
N ILE A 233 -24.02 -19.45 7.29
CA ILE A 233 -24.03 -18.29 6.39
C ILE A 233 -25.14 -17.28 6.75
N PRO A 234 -26.39 -17.64 7.03
CA PRO A 234 -27.40 -16.67 7.48
C PRO A 234 -26.96 -15.91 8.74
N GLN A 235 -26.31 -16.59 9.66
CA GLN A 235 -25.78 -16.02 10.90
C GLN A 235 -24.62 -15.04 10.61
N LEU A 236 -23.68 -15.43 9.75
CA LEU A 236 -22.62 -14.54 9.27
C LEU A 236 -23.22 -13.29 8.61
N TYR A 237 -24.10 -13.48 7.63
CA TYR A 237 -24.69 -12.35 6.88
C TYR A 237 -25.37 -11.33 7.79
N ARG A 238 -26.09 -11.79 8.83
CA ARG A 238 -26.71 -10.89 9.81
C ARG A 238 -25.70 -9.99 10.51
N ARG A 239 -24.45 -10.46 10.71
CA ARG A 239 -23.39 -9.71 11.39
C ARG A 239 -22.69 -8.70 10.48
N ILE A 240 -22.53 -9.05 9.20
CA ILE A 240 -21.75 -8.23 8.27
C ILE A 240 -22.56 -7.29 7.40
N LYS A 241 -23.87 -7.54 7.21
CA LYS A 241 -24.69 -6.85 6.20
C LYS A 241 -24.67 -5.32 6.27
N PHE A 242 -24.59 -4.76 7.46
CA PHE A 242 -24.51 -3.30 7.66
C PHE A 242 -23.08 -2.75 7.63
N GLY A 243 -22.09 -3.63 7.60
CA GLY A 243 -20.67 -3.30 7.44
C GLY A 243 -20.15 -3.43 6.00
N ILE A 244 -21.03 -3.81 5.05
CA ILE A 244 -20.62 -3.91 3.64
C ILE A 244 -20.51 -2.51 3.05
N ARG A 245 -19.36 -2.22 2.47
CA ARG A 245 -19.01 -0.97 1.78
C ARG A 245 -18.57 -1.29 0.37
N THR A 246 -19.30 -0.80 -0.61
CA THR A 246 -18.94 -0.93 -2.02
C THR A 246 -18.28 0.35 -2.47
N LEU A 247 -17.04 0.24 -2.90
CA LEU A 247 -16.25 1.37 -3.38
C LEU A 247 -16.83 1.93 -4.68
N ALA A 248 -16.62 3.21 -4.92
CA ALA A 248 -16.95 3.84 -6.18
C ALA A 248 -16.21 3.16 -7.34
N PRO A 249 -16.78 3.12 -8.56
CA PRO A 249 -16.06 2.62 -9.73
C PRO A 249 -14.82 3.46 -10.03
N ILE A 250 -13.86 2.86 -10.73
CA ILE A 250 -12.61 3.54 -11.08
C ILE A 250 -12.90 4.65 -12.10
N ASP A 251 -12.44 5.87 -11.80
CA ASP A 251 -12.44 6.96 -12.78
C ASP A 251 -11.34 6.73 -13.82
N ARG A 252 -11.74 6.28 -15.01
CA ARG A 252 -10.84 6.01 -16.14
C ARG A 252 -10.27 7.26 -16.80
N SER A 253 -10.63 8.46 -16.34
CA SER A 253 -9.94 9.68 -16.77
C SER A 253 -8.49 9.73 -16.29
N TYR A 254 -8.18 9.02 -15.18
CA TYR A 254 -6.87 8.96 -14.55
C TYR A 254 -6.23 10.33 -14.33
N THR A 255 -7.01 11.37 -14.11
CA THR A 255 -6.56 12.76 -14.07
C THR A 255 -5.36 12.93 -13.13
N LEU A 256 -5.44 12.35 -11.91
CA LEU A 256 -4.37 12.46 -10.90
C LEU A 256 -3.03 11.88 -11.35
N PHE A 257 -3.04 10.86 -12.22
CA PHE A 257 -1.83 10.17 -12.67
C PHE A 257 -1.29 10.73 -13.99
N LEU A 258 -2.18 11.32 -14.82
CA LEU A 258 -1.83 11.79 -16.16
C LEU A 258 -1.53 13.28 -16.21
N GLU A 259 -1.68 14.03 -15.13
CA GLU A 259 -1.50 15.49 -15.10
C GLU A 259 -0.11 15.93 -15.62
N GLY A 260 0.94 15.18 -15.29
CA GLY A 260 2.32 15.46 -15.71
C GLY A 260 2.70 14.94 -17.10
N ILE A 261 1.80 14.28 -17.85
CA ILE A 261 2.09 13.74 -19.18
C ILE A 261 1.68 14.78 -20.23
N GLU A 262 2.66 15.31 -20.98
CA GLU A 262 2.41 16.34 -22.00
C GLU A 262 1.74 15.78 -23.26
N ASP A 263 2.10 14.56 -23.67
CA ASP A 263 1.57 13.92 -24.88
C ASP A 263 0.08 13.60 -24.74
N LYS A 264 -0.74 14.32 -25.50
CA LYS A 264 -2.20 14.14 -25.54
C LYS A 264 -2.62 12.80 -26.18
N ALA A 265 -1.83 12.27 -27.11
CA ALA A 265 -2.10 10.99 -27.76
C ALA A 265 -1.90 9.86 -26.74
N LEU A 266 -0.80 9.90 -25.99
CA LEU A 266 -0.53 8.95 -24.92
C LEU A 266 -1.62 8.98 -23.84
N ARG A 267 -2.07 10.16 -23.38
CA ARG A 267 -3.17 10.24 -22.42
C ARG A 267 -4.42 9.51 -22.90
N LYS A 268 -4.84 9.77 -24.14
CA LYS A 268 -6.02 9.13 -24.75
C LYS A 268 -5.83 7.63 -24.92
N PHE A 269 -4.64 7.22 -25.31
CA PHE A 269 -4.27 5.81 -25.41
C PHE A 269 -4.43 5.09 -24.06
N LEU A 270 -3.83 5.63 -23.00
CA LEU A 270 -3.92 5.06 -21.65
C LEU A 270 -5.36 5.00 -21.11
N GLN A 271 -6.15 6.05 -21.33
CA GLN A 271 -7.56 6.09 -20.94
C GLN A 271 -8.43 5.05 -21.68
N ARG A 272 -8.04 4.69 -22.90
CA ARG A 272 -8.74 3.67 -23.70
C ARG A 272 -8.32 2.27 -23.35
N GLU A 273 -7.01 2.03 -23.18
CA GLU A 273 -6.44 0.70 -23.05
C GLU A 273 -6.36 0.20 -21.62
N CYS A 274 -6.27 1.08 -20.63
CA CYS A 274 -6.19 0.68 -19.23
C CYS A 274 -7.57 0.69 -18.57
N ASP A 275 -7.95 -0.41 -17.95
CA ASP A 275 -9.24 -0.53 -17.24
C ASP A 275 -9.15 -0.16 -15.76
N ASN A 276 -7.92 -0.13 -15.19
CA ASN A 276 -7.71 0.09 -13.76
C ASN A 276 -6.33 0.69 -13.46
N TYR A 277 -6.10 1.10 -12.20
CA TYR A 277 -4.83 1.70 -11.77
C TYR A 277 -3.65 0.73 -11.83
N GLY A 278 -3.88 -0.58 -11.67
CA GLY A 278 -2.83 -1.59 -11.80
C GLY A 278 -2.29 -1.64 -13.23
N GLU A 279 -3.17 -1.73 -14.22
CA GLU A 279 -2.78 -1.71 -15.64
C GLU A 279 -2.10 -0.40 -16.02
N LEU A 280 -2.63 0.74 -15.54
CA LEU A 280 -2.01 2.04 -15.76
C LEU A 280 -0.58 2.09 -15.19
N HIS A 281 -0.36 1.55 -13.99
CA HIS A 281 0.96 1.41 -13.38
C HIS A 281 1.88 0.55 -14.24
N ASP A 282 1.40 -0.63 -14.67
CA ASP A 282 2.19 -1.61 -15.41
C ASP A 282 2.59 -1.13 -16.81
N VAL A 283 1.85 -0.16 -17.36
CA VAL A 283 2.21 0.50 -18.61
C VAL A 283 3.11 1.71 -18.38
N LEU A 284 2.76 2.61 -17.45
CA LEU A 284 3.47 3.87 -17.25
C LEU A 284 4.87 3.70 -16.65
N VAL A 285 5.03 2.82 -15.65
CA VAL A 285 6.30 2.67 -14.96
C VAL A 285 7.42 2.17 -15.88
N PRO A 286 7.24 1.11 -16.67
CA PRO A 286 8.24 0.69 -17.65
C PRO A 286 8.50 1.75 -18.72
N ALA A 287 7.44 2.44 -19.19
CA ALA A 287 7.57 3.47 -20.22
C ALA A 287 8.36 4.68 -19.72
N GLN A 288 8.10 5.18 -18.53
CA GLN A 288 8.85 6.27 -17.92
C GLN A 288 10.31 5.90 -17.67
N ARG A 289 10.57 4.66 -17.22
CA ARG A 289 11.93 4.14 -17.04
C ARG A 289 12.70 4.10 -18.36
N GLU A 290 12.07 3.64 -19.43
CA GLU A 290 12.70 3.55 -20.74
C GLU A 290 12.92 4.93 -21.36
N ALA A 291 11.95 5.85 -21.27
CA ALA A 291 12.09 7.23 -21.69
C ALA A 291 13.29 7.92 -21.02
N GLU A 292 13.46 7.72 -19.72
CA GLU A 292 14.59 8.27 -18.98
C GLU A 292 15.92 7.62 -19.37
N ARG A 293 15.94 6.28 -19.55
CA ARG A 293 17.13 5.55 -19.97
C ARG A 293 17.64 5.95 -21.35
N THR A 294 16.73 6.20 -22.29
CA THR A 294 17.07 6.54 -23.69
C THR A 294 17.18 8.03 -23.93
N GLY A 295 16.61 8.87 -23.04
CA GLY A 295 16.45 10.30 -23.27
C GLY A 295 15.36 10.64 -24.29
N GLU A 296 14.55 9.63 -24.72
CA GLU A 296 13.42 9.84 -25.61
C GLU A 296 12.22 10.41 -24.83
N PRO A 297 11.38 11.26 -25.47
CA PRO A 297 10.18 11.75 -24.82
C PRO A 297 9.17 10.62 -24.56
N LEU A 298 8.43 10.71 -23.44
CA LEU A 298 7.36 9.76 -23.11
C LEU A 298 6.15 10.00 -24.03
N THR A 299 5.98 9.16 -25.04
CA THR A 299 4.96 9.26 -26.08
C THR A 299 4.18 7.97 -26.27
N GLU A 300 3.03 8.04 -26.97
CA GLU A 300 2.26 6.85 -27.37
C GLU A 300 3.12 5.86 -28.18
N ASP A 301 3.93 6.37 -29.12
CA ASP A 301 4.78 5.54 -29.96
C ASP A 301 5.84 4.79 -29.16
N LEU A 302 6.44 5.44 -28.15
CA LEU A 302 7.38 4.78 -27.24
C LEU A 302 6.69 3.63 -26.48
N VAL A 303 5.49 3.86 -25.94
CA VAL A 303 4.71 2.83 -25.24
C VAL A 303 4.39 1.66 -26.18
N LYS A 304 3.89 1.94 -27.39
CA LYS A 304 3.60 0.91 -28.38
C LYS A 304 4.84 0.08 -28.74
N LYS A 305 5.99 0.74 -28.90
CA LYS A 305 7.27 0.08 -29.18
C LYS A 305 7.68 -0.87 -28.04
N ILE A 306 7.56 -0.43 -26.77
CA ILE A 306 7.93 -1.23 -25.59
C ILE A 306 7.06 -2.48 -25.46
N PHE A 307 5.74 -2.32 -25.65
CA PHE A 307 4.77 -3.40 -25.47
C PHE A 307 4.42 -4.16 -26.75
N ASN A 308 5.07 -3.87 -27.90
CA ASN A 308 4.77 -4.45 -29.21
C ASN A 308 3.29 -4.33 -29.61
N ILE A 309 2.65 -3.21 -29.26
CA ILE A 309 1.26 -2.91 -29.61
C ILE A 309 1.25 -2.28 -31.01
N ARG A 310 0.38 -2.78 -31.90
CA ARG A 310 0.24 -2.27 -33.28
C ARG A 310 -0.75 -1.12 -33.36
#